data_e1d65435c72d919e918fd509e3877364
#
_entry.id   e1d65435c72d919e918fd509e3877364
#
_cell.length_a   1.000
_cell.length_b   1.000
_cell.length_c   1.000
_cell.angle_alpha   90.00
_cell.angle_beta   90.00
_cell.angle_gamma   90.00
#
_symmetry.space_group_name_H-M   'P 1'
#
loop_
_entity.id
_entity.type
_entity.pdbx_description
1 polymer ?
#
loop_
_entity_poly.entity_id
_entity_poly.type
_entity_poly.pdbx_seq_one_letter_code
_entity_poly.pdbx_strand_id
1 'polypeptide(L)'
;IDGMDETRVLTLTAAVEQESEHPLAAAVVRYARTRGAATLRATEFRNVPGHGAGADVEGHRVLVGNRKLMAAERIELGKLAQARDQFAAAGRTAVFVAVDGAAVGVIALADAARETAAQAVAALHEAGVQVVMLTGDNQATADRIAGQLGIDRVIAEVLPGDKAAKVAELQAGGQRVAMVGDGVNDAPALAQADLGIAIGAGSDVAIETADVVLMRSDPLDVPIALRIGKGTVHKMRQNLGWAIGYNALALPIAAGVFEPSIGLVLRPEIAALSMSGSSLIVAVNALLLKRLRLPAPVGPGSAGAPGASVVGAPAAARQG
;
A
#
# COMPACT_ATOMS: atom_id res chain seq x y z
N ILE A 1 -10.39 -16.13 34.00
CA ILE A 1 -11.77 -16.26 34.52
C ILE A 1 -12.27 -17.58 33.99
N ASP A 2 -12.77 -18.46 34.88
CA ASP A 2 -13.33 -19.76 34.49
C ASP A 2 -14.45 -19.57 33.44
N GLY A 3 -14.34 -20.25 32.30
CA GLY A 3 -15.35 -20.22 31.24
C GLY A 3 -15.14 -19.17 30.13
N MET A 4 -14.02 -18.45 30.09
CA MET A 4 -13.75 -17.46 29.05
C MET A 4 -12.76 -18.03 28.03
N ASP A 5 -13.29 -18.47 26.88
CA ASP A 5 -12.49 -18.90 25.75
C ASP A 5 -12.09 -17.71 24.85
N GLU A 6 -11.26 -17.96 23.86
CA GLU A 6 -10.80 -16.96 22.89
C GLU A 6 -11.96 -16.25 22.20
N THR A 7 -13.00 -16.99 21.82
CA THR A 7 -14.17 -16.45 21.12
C THR A 7 -14.95 -15.47 22.02
N ARG A 8 -15.09 -15.80 23.29
CA ARG A 8 -15.76 -14.93 24.25
C ARG A 8 -14.99 -13.64 24.50
N VAL A 9 -13.65 -13.73 24.68
CA VAL A 9 -12.78 -12.55 24.82
C VAL A 9 -12.89 -11.66 23.59
N LEU A 10 -12.82 -12.24 22.38
CA LEU A 10 -12.98 -11.49 21.13
C LEU A 10 -14.36 -10.83 21.01
N THR A 11 -15.42 -11.54 21.42
CA THR A 11 -16.79 -11.03 21.38
C THR A 11 -16.96 -9.80 22.28
N LEU A 12 -16.48 -9.88 23.51
CA LEU A 12 -16.54 -8.78 24.47
C LEU A 12 -15.68 -7.59 24.02
N THR A 13 -14.47 -7.88 23.54
CA THR A 13 -13.58 -6.83 23.01
C THR A 13 -14.18 -6.14 21.80
N ALA A 14 -14.75 -6.89 20.86
CA ALA A 14 -15.36 -6.33 19.67
C ALA A 14 -16.55 -5.42 20.01
N ALA A 15 -17.31 -5.73 21.06
CA ALA A 15 -18.40 -4.88 21.51
C ALA A 15 -17.89 -3.51 22.01
N VAL A 16 -16.79 -3.48 22.77
CA VAL A 16 -16.15 -2.22 23.19
C VAL A 16 -15.62 -1.44 21.99
N GLU A 17 -14.90 -2.11 21.10
CA GLU A 17 -14.22 -1.49 19.97
C GLU A 17 -15.20 -1.01 18.88
N GLN A 18 -16.44 -1.52 18.81
CA GLN A 18 -17.47 -0.98 17.91
C GLN A 18 -17.83 0.48 18.20
N GLU A 19 -17.69 0.92 19.45
CA GLU A 19 -17.98 2.29 19.87
C GLU A 19 -16.74 3.22 19.72
N SER A 20 -15.59 2.66 19.35
CA SER A 20 -14.33 3.40 19.21
C SER A 20 -14.10 3.86 17.78
N GLU A 21 -13.73 5.13 17.62
CA GLU A 21 -13.35 5.72 16.31
C GLU A 21 -11.89 5.42 15.92
N HIS A 22 -11.14 4.69 16.75
CA HIS A 22 -9.74 4.42 16.50
C HIS A 22 -9.56 3.45 15.31
N PRO A 23 -8.61 3.67 14.38
CA PRO A 23 -8.41 2.78 13.22
C PRO A 23 -8.15 1.31 13.59
N LEU A 24 -7.48 1.04 14.71
CA LEU A 24 -7.23 -0.31 15.21
C LEU A 24 -8.50 -1.01 15.67
N ALA A 25 -9.49 -0.28 16.16
CA ALA A 25 -10.78 -0.80 16.61
C ALA A 25 -11.52 -1.51 15.47
N ALA A 26 -11.56 -0.90 14.30
CA ALA A 26 -12.17 -1.50 13.11
C ALA A 26 -11.50 -2.82 12.70
N ALA A 27 -10.19 -2.96 12.91
CA ALA A 27 -9.45 -4.20 12.63
C ALA A 27 -9.83 -5.32 13.63
N VAL A 28 -9.95 -4.99 14.91
CA VAL A 28 -10.39 -5.93 15.96
C VAL A 28 -11.79 -6.43 15.67
N VAL A 29 -12.74 -5.52 15.40
CA VAL A 29 -14.14 -5.87 15.10
C VAL A 29 -14.23 -6.78 13.86
N ARG A 30 -13.52 -6.45 12.79
CA ARG A 30 -13.49 -7.27 11.58
C ARG A 30 -12.94 -8.67 11.85
N TYR A 31 -11.83 -8.77 12.57
CA TYR A 31 -11.24 -10.06 12.93
C TYR A 31 -12.18 -10.88 13.80
N ALA A 32 -12.80 -10.30 14.83
CA ALA A 32 -13.75 -10.97 15.68
C ALA A 32 -14.91 -11.59 14.88
N ARG A 33 -15.45 -10.86 13.91
CA ARG A 33 -16.50 -11.36 13.00
C ARG A 33 -16.01 -12.56 12.16
N THR A 34 -14.78 -12.54 11.66
CA THR A 34 -14.24 -13.70 10.89
C THR A 34 -14.07 -14.94 11.75
N ARG A 35 -13.95 -14.77 13.08
CA ARG A 35 -13.83 -15.86 14.06
C ARG A 35 -15.18 -16.27 14.65
N GLY A 36 -16.28 -15.77 14.12
CA GLY A 36 -17.63 -16.13 14.56
C GLY A 36 -18.07 -15.46 15.87
N ALA A 37 -17.41 -14.37 16.27
CA ALA A 37 -17.81 -13.61 17.46
C ALA A 37 -19.21 -13.01 17.26
N ALA A 38 -20.06 -13.13 18.27
CA ALA A 38 -21.39 -12.54 18.27
C ALA A 38 -21.31 -11.01 18.32
N THR A 39 -22.29 -10.34 17.71
CA THR A 39 -22.42 -8.90 17.83
C THR A 39 -23.16 -8.57 19.11
N LEU A 40 -22.46 -8.02 20.11
CA LEU A 40 -23.02 -7.57 21.36
C LEU A 40 -23.06 -6.03 21.40
N ARG A 41 -23.94 -5.49 22.23
CA ARG A 41 -24.03 -4.06 22.48
C ARG A 41 -23.23 -3.70 23.73
N ALA A 42 -22.38 -2.68 23.61
CA ALA A 42 -21.72 -2.05 24.73
C ALA A 42 -22.59 -0.92 25.32
N THR A 43 -22.53 -0.74 26.62
CA THR A 43 -23.10 0.39 27.33
C THR A 43 -22.02 1.07 28.16
N GLU A 44 -22.27 2.29 28.61
CA GLU A 44 -21.31 3.09 29.41
C GLU A 44 -19.91 3.18 28.80
N PHE A 45 -19.84 3.29 27.46
CA PHE A 45 -18.57 3.42 26.76
C PHE A 45 -17.79 4.66 27.22
N ARG A 46 -16.52 4.46 27.54
CA ARG A 46 -15.60 5.53 27.93
C ARG A 46 -14.27 5.38 27.19
N ASN A 47 -13.94 6.37 26.39
CA ASN A 47 -12.63 6.48 25.79
C ASN A 47 -11.65 7.16 26.77
N VAL A 48 -10.46 6.56 26.93
CA VAL A 48 -9.35 7.14 27.71
C VAL A 48 -8.24 7.52 26.72
N PRO A 49 -8.14 8.79 26.32
CA PRO A 49 -7.23 9.23 25.26
C PRO A 49 -5.79 8.77 25.51
N GLY A 50 -5.18 8.12 24.52
CA GLY A 50 -3.81 7.60 24.58
C GLY A 50 -3.62 6.37 25.47
N HIS A 51 -4.67 5.82 26.08
CA HIS A 51 -4.59 4.66 26.99
C HIS A 51 -5.44 3.48 26.52
N GLY A 52 -6.63 3.73 25.96
CA GLY A 52 -7.56 2.70 25.51
C GLY A 52 -9.01 3.06 25.76
N ALA A 53 -9.90 2.07 25.85
CA ALA A 53 -11.31 2.25 26.06
C ALA A 53 -11.87 1.21 27.05
N GLY A 54 -13.05 1.49 27.59
CA GLY A 54 -13.80 0.57 28.43
C GLY A 54 -15.30 0.74 28.24
N ALA A 55 -16.04 -0.34 28.47
CA ALA A 55 -17.50 -0.34 28.44
C ALA A 55 -18.07 -1.50 29.26
N ASP A 56 -19.37 -1.46 29.53
CA ASP A 56 -20.10 -2.60 30.09
C ASP A 56 -20.74 -3.39 28.95
N VAL A 57 -20.48 -4.69 28.92
CA VAL A 57 -20.97 -5.63 27.90
C VAL A 57 -21.58 -6.84 28.61
N GLU A 58 -22.90 -7.04 28.51
CA GLU A 58 -23.63 -8.11 29.15
C GLU A 58 -23.38 -8.21 30.67
N GLY A 59 -23.24 -7.07 31.36
CA GLY A 59 -22.99 -6.98 32.78
C GLY A 59 -21.53 -7.18 33.19
N HIS A 60 -20.62 -7.36 32.24
CA HIS A 60 -19.18 -7.40 32.45
C HIS A 60 -18.53 -6.07 32.15
N ARG A 61 -17.67 -5.59 33.05
CA ARG A 61 -16.83 -4.42 32.80
C ARG A 61 -15.62 -4.83 31.96
N VAL A 62 -15.59 -4.41 30.70
CA VAL A 62 -14.55 -4.75 29.73
C VAL A 62 -13.66 -3.55 29.48
N LEU A 63 -12.34 -3.75 29.55
CA LEU A 63 -11.31 -2.75 29.27
C LEU A 63 -10.39 -3.25 28.18
N VAL A 64 -10.09 -2.38 27.19
CA VAL A 64 -9.16 -2.66 26.10
C VAL A 64 -8.15 -1.52 26.01
N GLY A 65 -6.86 -1.83 26.17
CA GLY A 65 -5.89 -0.74 26.12
C GLY A 65 -4.45 -1.14 26.46
N ASN A 66 -3.63 -0.12 26.64
CA ASN A 66 -2.21 -0.30 26.92
C ASN A 66 -1.91 -0.55 28.41
N ARG A 67 -0.62 -0.73 28.73
CA ARG A 67 -0.15 -0.97 30.11
C ARG A 67 -0.54 0.16 31.07
N LYS A 68 -0.62 1.42 30.58
CA LYS A 68 -0.99 2.55 31.43
C LYS A 68 -2.44 2.49 31.88
N LEU A 69 -3.37 2.07 30.98
CA LEU A 69 -4.76 1.85 31.34
C LEU A 69 -4.88 0.77 32.40
N MET A 70 -4.22 -0.37 32.20
CA MET A 70 -4.27 -1.49 33.15
C MET A 70 -3.72 -1.09 34.53
N ALA A 71 -2.63 -0.33 34.58
CA ALA A 71 -2.06 0.18 35.82
C ALA A 71 -2.99 1.19 36.53
N ALA A 72 -3.64 2.09 35.78
CA ALA A 72 -4.61 3.04 36.33
C ALA A 72 -5.82 2.35 36.98
N GLU A 73 -6.26 1.24 36.38
CA GLU A 73 -7.37 0.40 36.87
C GLU A 73 -6.89 -0.70 37.85
N ARG A 74 -5.62 -0.70 38.26
CA ARG A 74 -4.99 -1.64 39.21
C ARG A 74 -5.08 -3.10 38.79
N ILE A 75 -4.99 -3.37 37.49
CA ILE A 75 -5.08 -4.71 36.93
C ILE A 75 -3.69 -5.32 36.81
N GLU A 76 -3.48 -6.47 37.41
CA GLU A 76 -2.25 -7.23 37.31
C GLU A 76 -2.16 -7.97 35.97
N LEU A 77 -1.05 -7.79 35.25
CA LEU A 77 -0.87 -8.36 33.92
C LEU A 77 -0.27 -9.76 33.90
N GLY A 78 0.42 -10.16 34.97
CA GLY A 78 1.04 -11.48 35.07
C GLY A 78 1.85 -11.86 33.83
N LYS A 79 1.64 -13.08 33.32
CA LYS A 79 2.32 -13.61 32.12
C LYS A 79 1.94 -12.87 30.83
N LEU A 80 0.82 -12.15 30.80
CA LEU A 80 0.39 -11.39 29.62
C LEU A 80 1.32 -10.21 29.32
N ALA A 81 2.01 -9.67 30.34
CA ALA A 81 3.01 -8.63 30.14
C ALA A 81 4.16 -9.11 29.22
N GLN A 82 4.66 -10.32 29.48
CA GLN A 82 5.71 -10.92 28.65
C GLN A 82 5.22 -11.25 27.24
N ALA A 83 4.01 -11.80 27.11
CA ALA A 83 3.42 -12.09 25.81
C ALA A 83 3.26 -10.82 24.96
N ARG A 84 2.80 -9.72 25.56
CA ARG A 84 2.71 -8.41 24.90
C ARG A 84 4.09 -7.91 24.44
N ASP A 85 5.12 -8.04 25.28
CA ASP A 85 6.46 -7.58 24.94
C ASP A 85 7.07 -8.41 23.80
N GLN A 86 6.78 -9.71 23.72
CA GLN A 86 7.15 -10.54 22.57
C GLN A 86 6.47 -10.09 21.29
N PHE A 87 5.18 -9.74 21.32
CA PHE A 87 4.48 -9.20 20.17
C PHE A 87 5.04 -7.84 19.75
N ALA A 88 5.36 -6.96 20.72
CA ALA A 88 5.96 -5.67 20.44
C ALA A 88 7.37 -5.80 19.83
N ALA A 89 8.18 -6.74 20.33
CA ALA A 89 9.49 -7.04 19.76
C ALA A 89 9.40 -7.61 18.33
N ALA A 90 8.27 -8.27 18.00
CA ALA A 90 7.96 -8.72 16.64
C ALA A 90 7.31 -7.63 15.76
N GLY A 91 7.33 -6.36 16.19
CA GLY A 91 6.79 -5.23 15.43
C GLY A 91 5.27 -5.23 15.32
N ARG A 92 4.57 -5.71 16.35
CA ARG A 92 3.10 -5.69 16.40
C ARG A 92 2.62 -4.71 17.46
N THR A 93 1.55 -3.98 17.17
CA THR A 93 0.83 -3.22 18.20
C THR A 93 0.01 -4.19 19.03
N ALA A 94 0.26 -4.25 20.34
CA ALA A 94 -0.44 -5.18 21.22
C ALA A 94 -1.14 -4.44 22.37
N VAL A 95 -2.43 -4.75 22.54
CA VAL A 95 -3.29 -4.21 23.59
C VAL A 95 -3.74 -5.32 24.54
N PHE A 96 -3.90 -4.98 25.80
CA PHE A 96 -4.46 -5.88 26.81
C PHE A 96 -5.97 -5.82 26.81
N VAL A 97 -6.59 -6.94 27.14
CA VAL A 97 -8.01 -7.03 27.41
C VAL A 97 -8.17 -7.45 28.87
N ALA A 98 -9.01 -6.74 29.60
CA ALA A 98 -9.38 -7.09 30.95
C ALA A 98 -10.90 -7.14 31.10
N VAL A 99 -11.38 -8.06 31.91
CA VAL A 99 -12.80 -8.25 32.21
C VAL A 99 -12.94 -8.36 33.72
N ASP A 100 -13.85 -7.58 34.31
CA ASP A 100 -14.16 -7.55 35.72
C ASP A 100 -12.93 -7.41 36.63
N GLY A 101 -11.97 -6.58 36.21
CA GLY A 101 -10.75 -6.29 36.97
C GLY A 101 -9.61 -7.32 36.79
N ALA A 102 -9.79 -8.35 35.96
CA ALA A 102 -8.75 -9.35 35.67
C ALA A 102 -8.28 -9.27 34.20
N ALA A 103 -6.97 -9.27 33.96
CA ALA A 103 -6.44 -9.36 32.62
C ALA A 103 -6.67 -10.76 32.05
N VAL A 104 -7.39 -10.85 30.93
CA VAL A 104 -7.82 -12.12 30.30
C VAL A 104 -7.09 -12.43 28.99
N GLY A 105 -6.48 -11.43 28.35
CA GLY A 105 -5.80 -11.66 27.07
C GLY A 105 -4.99 -10.47 26.56
N VAL A 106 -4.26 -10.74 25.49
CA VAL A 106 -3.54 -9.74 24.67
C VAL A 106 -4.00 -9.92 23.24
N ILE A 107 -4.40 -8.84 22.59
CA ILE A 107 -4.70 -8.79 21.18
C ILE A 107 -3.52 -8.10 20.48
N ALA A 108 -2.85 -8.81 19.60
CA ALA A 108 -1.76 -8.27 18.79
C ALA A 108 -2.28 -7.94 17.39
N LEU A 109 -2.16 -6.69 17.04
CA LEU A 109 -2.50 -6.16 15.73
C LEU A 109 -1.20 -5.97 14.94
N ALA A 110 -1.14 -6.55 13.77
CA ALA A 110 -0.06 -6.27 12.83
C ALA A 110 -0.62 -5.33 11.75
N ASP A 111 0.11 -4.29 11.41
CA ASP A 111 -0.16 -3.59 10.18
C ASP A 111 -0.01 -4.59 9.05
N ALA A 112 -1.12 -4.92 8.41
CA ALA A 112 -1.11 -5.78 7.25
C ALA A 112 -0.83 -4.93 6.02
N ALA A 113 0.20 -5.31 5.28
CA ALA A 113 0.36 -4.80 3.94
C ALA A 113 -0.92 -5.07 3.13
N ARG A 114 -1.27 -4.18 2.22
CA ARG A 114 -2.43 -4.37 1.33
C ARG A 114 -2.25 -5.67 0.54
N GLU A 115 -3.34 -6.38 0.29
CA GLU A 115 -3.32 -7.67 -0.42
C GLU A 115 -2.58 -7.62 -1.76
N THR A 116 -2.66 -6.48 -2.46
CA THR A 116 -2.01 -6.25 -3.76
C THR A 116 -0.56 -5.77 -3.65
N ALA A 117 -0.03 -5.49 -2.44
CA ALA A 117 1.29 -4.90 -2.27
C ALA A 117 2.43 -5.84 -2.74
N ALA A 118 2.38 -7.12 -2.38
CA ALA A 118 3.37 -8.09 -2.85
C ALA A 118 3.34 -8.27 -4.38
N GLN A 119 2.15 -8.23 -4.98
CA GLN A 119 1.99 -8.30 -6.44
C GLN A 119 2.53 -7.03 -7.11
N ALA A 120 2.34 -5.86 -6.49
CA ALA A 120 2.90 -4.61 -6.98
C ALA A 120 4.44 -4.63 -6.98
N VAL A 121 5.05 -5.12 -5.89
CA VAL A 121 6.52 -5.28 -5.79
C VAL A 121 7.02 -6.25 -6.87
N ALA A 122 6.40 -7.41 -7.02
CA ALA A 122 6.77 -8.38 -8.06
C ALA A 122 6.67 -7.78 -9.48
N ALA A 123 5.60 -7.03 -9.78
CA ALA A 123 5.42 -6.38 -11.07
C ALA A 123 6.45 -5.25 -11.33
N LEU A 124 6.92 -4.57 -10.28
CA LEU A 124 8.01 -3.60 -10.36
C LEU A 124 9.35 -4.29 -10.65
N HIS A 125 9.64 -5.43 -10.00
CA HIS A 125 10.83 -6.25 -10.28
C HIS A 125 10.84 -6.76 -11.72
N GLU A 126 9.71 -7.25 -12.24
CA GLU A 126 9.58 -7.62 -13.66
C GLU A 126 9.87 -6.46 -14.62
N ALA A 127 9.59 -5.24 -14.19
CA ALA A 127 9.89 -4.02 -14.95
C ALA A 127 11.34 -3.53 -14.79
N GLY A 128 12.18 -4.26 -14.02
CA GLY A 128 13.58 -3.90 -13.72
C GLY A 128 13.71 -2.74 -12.74
N VAL A 129 12.72 -2.53 -11.87
CA VAL A 129 12.70 -1.47 -10.86
C VAL A 129 13.03 -2.07 -9.49
N GLN A 130 14.00 -1.50 -8.80
CA GLN A 130 14.32 -1.81 -7.42
C GLN A 130 13.34 -1.11 -6.48
N VAL A 131 12.86 -1.81 -5.46
CA VAL A 131 11.87 -1.27 -4.51
C VAL A 131 12.52 -0.97 -3.17
N VAL A 132 12.38 0.27 -2.71
CA VAL A 132 12.89 0.76 -1.43
C VAL A 132 11.71 1.17 -0.55
N MET A 133 11.66 0.64 0.68
CA MET A 133 10.72 1.10 1.70
C MET A 133 11.33 2.24 2.50
N LEU A 134 10.63 3.38 2.54
CA LEU A 134 11.00 4.55 3.33
C LEU A 134 9.91 4.79 4.38
N THR A 135 10.20 4.54 5.66
CA THR A 135 9.19 4.57 6.72
C THR A 135 9.70 5.21 8.01
N GLY A 136 8.78 5.80 8.78
CA GLY A 136 9.03 6.25 10.15
C GLY A 136 8.93 5.15 11.21
N ASP A 137 8.49 3.94 10.83
CA ASP A 137 8.41 2.80 11.73
C ASP A 137 9.80 2.35 12.20
N ASN A 138 9.83 1.59 13.29
CA ASN A 138 11.06 0.98 13.78
C ASN A 138 11.59 -0.09 12.80
N GLN A 139 12.91 -0.30 12.84
CA GLN A 139 13.61 -1.20 11.92
C GLN A 139 13.00 -2.62 11.90
N ALA A 140 12.67 -3.20 13.06
CA ALA A 140 12.15 -4.56 13.15
C ALA A 140 10.79 -4.73 12.45
N THR A 141 9.89 -3.74 12.57
CA THR A 141 8.59 -3.72 11.88
C THR A 141 8.80 -3.60 10.37
N ALA A 142 9.65 -2.67 9.96
CA ALA A 142 9.93 -2.41 8.55
C ALA A 142 10.58 -3.62 7.86
N ASP A 143 11.56 -4.27 8.50
CA ASP A 143 12.22 -5.47 7.98
C ASP A 143 11.24 -6.64 7.83
N ARG A 144 10.34 -6.83 8.79
CA ARG A 144 9.30 -7.86 8.71
C ARG A 144 8.38 -7.63 7.51
N ILE A 145 7.89 -6.41 7.33
CA ILE A 145 7.00 -6.06 6.21
C ILE A 145 7.75 -6.20 4.88
N ALA A 146 8.97 -5.70 4.82
CA ALA A 146 9.81 -5.79 3.62
C ALA A 146 10.06 -7.25 3.20
N GLY A 147 10.38 -8.12 4.17
CA GLY A 147 10.55 -9.56 3.92
C GLY A 147 9.28 -10.23 3.40
N GLN A 148 8.10 -9.85 3.90
CA GLN A 148 6.82 -10.38 3.43
C GLN A 148 6.48 -9.92 2.01
N LEU A 149 6.88 -8.71 1.62
CA LEU A 149 6.57 -8.11 0.33
C LEU A 149 7.66 -8.34 -0.72
N GLY A 150 8.84 -8.81 -0.34
CA GLY A 150 9.99 -8.93 -1.23
C GLY A 150 10.66 -7.60 -1.58
N ILE A 151 10.62 -6.62 -0.67
CA ILE A 151 11.24 -5.30 -0.85
C ILE A 151 12.76 -5.42 -0.74
N ASP A 152 13.50 -4.77 -1.65
CA ASP A 152 14.96 -4.93 -1.78
C ASP A 152 15.75 -4.20 -0.68
N ARG A 153 15.27 -3.05 -0.25
CA ARG A 153 15.95 -2.20 0.73
C ARG A 153 14.98 -1.51 1.66
N VAL A 154 15.36 -1.39 2.94
CA VAL A 154 14.60 -0.68 3.97
C VAL A 154 15.40 0.51 4.48
N ILE A 155 14.75 1.65 4.61
CA ILE A 155 15.22 2.85 5.30
C ILE A 155 14.14 3.18 6.35
N ALA A 156 14.37 2.75 7.57
CA ALA A 156 13.45 2.89 8.70
C ALA A 156 13.78 4.08 9.59
N GLU A 157 12.91 4.38 10.56
CA GLU A 157 13.09 5.43 11.58
C GLU A 157 13.32 6.83 10.99
N VAL A 158 12.76 7.09 9.80
CA VAL A 158 12.94 8.37 9.10
C VAL A 158 11.86 9.35 9.55
N LEU A 159 12.28 10.50 10.04
CA LEU A 159 11.35 11.58 10.38
C LEU A 159 10.68 12.13 9.11
N PRO A 160 9.44 12.63 9.20
CA PRO A 160 8.75 13.18 8.04
C PRO A 160 9.56 14.24 7.27
N GLY A 161 10.26 15.13 7.98
CA GLY A 161 11.10 16.17 7.37
C GLY A 161 12.35 15.65 6.65
N ASP A 162 12.83 14.46 7.00
CA ASP A 162 14.07 13.89 6.46
C ASP A 162 13.83 13.01 5.21
N LYS A 163 12.58 12.68 4.89
CA LYS A 163 12.26 11.82 3.74
C LYS A 163 12.79 12.38 2.41
N ALA A 164 12.68 13.69 2.20
CA ALA A 164 13.21 14.35 1.01
C ALA A 164 14.75 14.22 0.90
N ALA A 165 15.46 14.34 2.03
CA ALA A 165 16.90 14.13 2.05
C ALA A 165 17.30 12.70 1.69
N LYS A 166 16.51 11.69 2.11
CA LYS A 166 16.74 10.29 1.74
C LYS A 166 16.51 10.03 0.26
N VAL A 167 15.53 10.68 -0.34
CA VAL A 167 15.33 10.65 -1.80
C VAL A 167 16.54 11.26 -2.52
N ALA A 168 17.02 12.42 -2.05
CA ALA A 168 18.20 13.08 -2.63
C ALA A 168 19.48 12.22 -2.49
N GLU A 169 19.66 11.51 -1.37
CA GLU A 169 20.77 10.55 -1.21
C GLU A 169 20.75 9.43 -2.25
N LEU A 170 19.56 8.88 -2.55
CA LEU A 170 19.40 7.85 -3.59
C LEU A 170 19.72 8.41 -4.98
N GLN A 171 19.26 9.63 -5.28
CA GLN A 171 19.55 10.32 -6.53
C GLN A 171 21.05 10.63 -6.70
N ALA A 172 21.72 11.03 -5.60
CA ALA A 172 23.16 11.27 -5.61
C ALA A 172 23.98 10.01 -5.92
N GLY A 173 23.43 8.82 -5.66
CA GLY A 173 23.96 7.52 -6.09
C GLY A 173 23.82 7.24 -7.59
N GLY A 174 23.31 8.19 -8.38
CA GLY A 174 23.11 8.06 -9.84
C GLY A 174 21.83 7.31 -10.22
N GLN A 175 20.93 7.06 -9.28
CA GLN A 175 19.65 6.39 -9.50
C GLN A 175 18.56 7.41 -9.84
N ARG A 176 17.63 7.01 -10.73
CA ARG A 176 16.39 7.76 -10.93
C ARG A 176 15.35 7.24 -9.95
N VAL A 177 14.79 8.13 -9.15
CA VAL A 177 13.92 7.80 -8.03
C VAL A 177 12.48 8.19 -8.33
N ALA A 178 11.56 7.24 -8.27
CA ALA A 178 10.13 7.50 -8.16
C ALA A 178 9.72 7.40 -6.68
N MET A 179 9.14 8.46 -6.14
CA MET A 179 8.58 8.45 -4.78
C MET A 179 7.08 8.20 -4.86
N VAL A 180 6.60 7.26 -4.06
CA VAL A 180 5.17 6.96 -3.92
C VAL A 180 4.75 7.26 -2.48
N GLY A 181 3.74 8.09 -2.29
CA GLY A 181 3.25 8.47 -0.97
C GLY A 181 1.78 8.90 -0.98
N ASP A 182 1.19 9.06 0.19
CA ASP A 182 -0.19 9.54 0.36
C ASP A 182 -0.32 11.07 0.34
N GLY A 183 0.79 11.76 0.38
CA GLY A 183 0.95 13.16 0.09
C GLY A 183 0.87 14.13 1.27
N VAL A 184 0.30 13.78 2.40
CA VAL A 184 0.19 14.75 3.52
C VAL A 184 1.55 15.04 4.13
N ASN A 185 2.29 14.00 4.48
CA ASN A 185 3.62 14.10 5.09
C ASN A 185 4.77 13.85 4.09
N ASP A 186 4.43 13.40 2.89
CA ASP A 186 5.39 12.98 1.86
C ASP A 186 5.59 14.04 0.76
N ALA A 187 4.83 15.14 0.78
CA ALA A 187 4.88 16.18 -0.25
C ALA A 187 6.31 16.68 -0.57
N PRO A 188 7.18 16.97 0.42
CA PRO A 188 8.56 17.37 0.12
C PRO A 188 9.37 16.26 -0.57
N ALA A 189 9.12 14.99 -0.24
CA ALA A 189 9.80 13.85 -0.84
C ALA A 189 9.27 13.55 -2.26
N LEU A 190 7.96 13.74 -2.49
CA LEU A 190 7.34 13.66 -3.81
C LEU A 190 7.92 14.72 -4.76
N ALA A 191 8.05 15.97 -4.28
CA ALA A 191 8.65 17.06 -5.06
C ALA A 191 10.14 16.85 -5.35
N GLN A 192 10.88 16.20 -4.44
CA GLN A 192 12.32 15.94 -4.60
C GLN A 192 12.61 14.84 -5.63
N ALA A 193 11.71 13.87 -5.77
CA ALA A 193 11.91 12.71 -6.64
C ALA A 193 11.95 13.10 -8.13
N ASP A 194 12.55 12.23 -8.97
CA ASP A 194 12.46 12.37 -10.44
C ASP A 194 11.04 12.13 -10.96
N LEU A 195 10.22 11.44 -10.18
CA LEU A 195 8.80 11.20 -10.42
C LEU A 195 8.07 11.08 -9.08
N GLY A 196 7.24 12.05 -8.74
CA GLY A 196 6.34 12.00 -7.59
C GLY A 196 5.01 11.35 -7.96
N ILE A 197 4.62 10.31 -7.21
CA ILE A 197 3.34 9.58 -7.41
C ILE A 197 2.53 9.66 -6.12
N ALA A 198 1.43 10.39 -6.13
CA ALA A 198 0.47 10.37 -5.04
C ALA A 198 -0.50 9.18 -5.19
N ILE A 199 -0.76 8.46 -4.10
CA ILE A 199 -1.64 7.29 -4.08
C ILE A 199 -2.85 7.50 -3.16
N GLY A 200 -4.04 7.17 -3.66
CA GLY A 200 -5.30 7.42 -2.97
C GLY A 200 -5.86 8.81 -3.29
N ALA A 201 -7.06 9.11 -2.84
CA ALA A 201 -7.63 10.45 -2.91
C ALA A 201 -6.85 11.36 -1.95
N GLY A 202 -5.59 11.64 -2.30
CA GLY A 202 -4.66 12.40 -1.51
C GLY A 202 -5.21 13.78 -1.14
N SER A 203 -4.64 14.37 -0.09
CA SER A 203 -4.92 15.77 0.25
C SER A 203 -4.63 16.67 -0.95
N ASP A 204 -5.27 17.83 -1.00
CA ASP A 204 -5.03 18.84 -2.05
C ASP A 204 -3.53 19.12 -2.24
N VAL A 205 -2.75 19.06 -1.15
CA VAL A 205 -1.28 19.23 -1.17
C VAL A 205 -0.56 18.14 -1.97
N ALA A 206 -1.04 16.89 -1.91
CA ALA A 206 -0.44 15.80 -2.71
C ALA A 206 -0.71 15.97 -4.19
N ILE A 207 -1.93 16.39 -4.52
CA ILE A 207 -2.35 16.63 -5.91
C ILE A 207 -1.53 17.76 -6.54
N GLU A 208 -1.22 18.80 -5.76
CA GLU A 208 -0.39 19.92 -6.23
C GLU A 208 1.09 19.60 -6.36
N THR A 209 1.58 18.58 -5.64
CA THR A 209 3.02 18.30 -5.54
C THR A 209 3.46 17.11 -6.40
N ALA A 210 2.57 16.16 -6.68
CA ALA A 210 2.89 14.95 -7.41
C ALA A 210 2.77 15.14 -8.94
N ASP A 211 3.65 14.49 -9.71
CA ASP A 211 3.56 14.42 -11.17
C ASP A 211 2.42 13.51 -11.64
N VAL A 212 2.10 12.49 -10.84
CA VAL A 212 1.04 11.51 -11.12
C VAL A 212 0.19 11.31 -9.88
N VAL A 213 -1.13 11.35 -10.06
CA VAL A 213 -2.09 11.09 -8.99
C VAL A 213 -2.88 9.81 -9.31
N LEU A 214 -2.75 8.81 -8.45
CA LEU A 214 -3.49 7.55 -8.52
C LEU A 214 -4.71 7.65 -7.62
N MET A 215 -5.90 7.62 -8.21
CA MET A 215 -7.17 7.85 -7.49
C MET A 215 -7.51 6.76 -6.48
N ARG A 216 -7.01 5.54 -6.69
CA ARG A 216 -7.19 4.43 -5.76
C ARG A 216 -5.97 4.31 -4.85
N SER A 217 -6.22 3.91 -3.61
CA SER A 217 -5.15 3.57 -2.68
C SER A 217 -4.61 2.15 -2.89
N ASP A 218 -4.46 1.71 -4.13
CA ASP A 218 -4.00 0.36 -4.47
C ASP A 218 -2.55 0.40 -4.97
N PRO A 219 -1.58 -0.23 -4.26
CA PRO A 219 -0.18 -0.26 -4.70
C PRO A 219 0.03 -0.81 -6.11
N LEU A 220 -0.87 -1.69 -6.58
CA LEU A 220 -0.79 -2.26 -7.93
C LEU A 220 -0.98 -1.22 -9.04
N ASP A 221 -1.61 -0.09 -8.74
CA ASP A 221 -1.77 1.00 -9.70
C ASP A 221 -0.42 1.65 -10.08
N VAL A 222 0.61 1.56 -9.23
CA VAL A 222 1.94 2.10 -9.50
C VAL A 222 2.61 1.40 -10.68
N PRO A 223 2.84 0.07 -10.68
CA PRO A 223 3.40 -0.61 -11.84
C PRO A 223 2.50 -0.51 -13.09
N ILE A 224 1.18 -0.40 -12.93
CA ILE A 224 0.24 -0.16 -14.03
C ILE A 224 0.53 1.20 -14.68
N ALA A 225 0.63 2.27 -13.91
CA ALA A 225 0.93 3.62 -14.39
C ALA A 225 2.29 3.68 -15.11
N LEU A 226 3.33 3.07 -14.52
CA LEU A 226 4.66 2.98 -15.14
C LEU A 226 4.63 2.21 -16.47
N ARG A 227 3.87 1.11 -16.54
CA ARG A 227 3.74 0.31 -17.78
C ARG A 227 3.01 1.09 -18.87
N ILE A 228 1.94 1.82 -18.52
CA ILE A 228 1.23 2.72 -19.44
C ILE A 228 2.17 3.82 -19.96
N GLY A 229 2.90 4.48 -19.06
CA GLY A 229 3.88 5.53 -19.43
C GLY A 229 4.95 5.02 -20.40
N LYS A 230 5.61 3.90 -20.08
CA LYS A 230 6.61 3.26 -20.95
C LYS A 230 5.99 2.86 -22.30
N GLY A 231 4.78 2.29 -22.30
CA GLY A 231 4.07 1.92 -23.53
C GLY A 231 3.74 3.12 -24.39
N THR A 232 3.30 4.22 -23.79
CA THR A 232 2.99 5.48 -24.48
C THR A 232 4.22 6.07 -25.13
N VAL A 233 5.34 6.19 -24.40
CA VAL A 233 6.61 6.69 -24.94
C VAL A 233 7.11 5.80 -26.09
N HIS A 234 6.99 4.49 -25.97
CA HIS A 234 7.36 3.57 -27.05
C HIS A 234 6.53 3.82 -28.32
N LYS A 235 5.20 3.98 -28.19
CA LYS A 235 4.32 4.32 -29.31
C LYS A 235 4.61 5.68 -29.93
N MET A 236 4.91 6.68 -29.09
CA MET A 236 5.33 8.00 -29.57
C MET A 236 6.61 7.93 -30.40
N ARG A 237 7.63 7.18 -29.93
CA ARG A 237 8.89 6.97 -30.68
C ARG A 237 8.65 6.23 -31.98
N GLN A 238 7.80 5.22 -32.01
CA GLN A 238 7.39 4.52 -33.23
C GLN A 238 6.73 5.49 -34.21
N ASN A 239 5.75 6.27 -33.77
CA ASN A 239 5.05 7.22 -34.59
C ASN A 239 5.99 8.31 -35.16
N LEU A 240 6.89 8.81 -34.32
CA LEU A 240 7.91 9.78 -34.75
C LEU A 240 8.86 9.17 -35.81
N GLY A 241 9.31 7.91 -35.56
CA GLY A 241 10.14 7.17 -36.51
C GLY A 241 9.45 6.98 -37.87
N TRP A 242 8.16 6.62 -37.86
CA TRP A 242 7.34 6.53 -39.06
C TRP A 242 7.23 7.87 -39.79
N ALA A 243 6.92 8.96 -39.05
CA ALA A 243 6.78 10.28 -39.64
C ALA A 243 8.08 10.79 -40.27
N ILE A 244 9.21 10.64 -39.57
CA ILE A 244 10.52 11.04 -40.09
C ILE A 244 10.92 10.16 -41.29
N GLY A 245 10.80 8.84 -41.18
CA GLY A 245 11.17 7.89 -42.22
C GLY A 245 10.36 8.09 -43.49
N TYR A 246 9.05 8.30 -43.37
CA TYR A 246 8.20 8.62 -44.52
C TYR A 246 8.65 9.90 -45.21
N ASN A 247 8.84 11.00 -44.45
CA ASN A 247 9.25 12.27 -45.05
C ASN A 247 10.66 12.21 -45.65
N ALA A 248 11.60 11.51 -45.03
CA ALA A 248 12.95 11.32 -45.52
C ALA A 248 13.00 10.60 -46.90
N LEU A 249 12.02 9.72 -47.17
CA LEU A 249 11.88 9.06 -48.46
C LEU A 249 11.03 9.87 -49.45
N ALA A 250 9.91 10.42 -48.99
CA ALA A 250 8.95 11.09 -49.85
C ALA A 250 9.46 12.44 -50.40
N LEU A 251 10.18 13.22 -49.60
CA LEU A 251 10.69 14.53 -49.98
C LEU A 251 11.69 14.48 -51.17
N PRO A 252 12.73 13.61 -51.16
CA PRO A 252 13.63 13.49 -52.32
C PRO A 252 12.91 13.04 -53.61
N ILE A 253 11.92 12.13 -53.48
CA ILE A 253 11.13 11.67 -54.63
C ILE A 253 10.27 12.83 -55.17
N ALA A 254 9.60 13.56 -54.26
CA ALA A 254 8.79 14.72 -54.66
C ALA A 254 9.63 15.86 -55.25
N ALA A 255 10.86 16.02 -54.78
CA ALA A 255 11.82 16.99 -55.31
C ALA A 255 12.42 16.58 -56.69
N GLY A 256 12.06 15.41 -57.23
CA GLY A 256 12.54 14.92 -58.51
C GLY A 256 14.00 14.44 -58.52
N VAL A 257 14.60 14.17 -57.32
CA VAL A 257 16.01 13.73 -57.23
C VAL A 257 16.26 12.44 -58.02
N PHE A 258 15.26 11.58 -58.12
CA PHE A 258 15.35 10.28 -58.79
C PHE A 258 14.80 10.31 -60.23
N GLU A 259 14.27 11.43 -60.71
CA GLU A 259 13.71 11.55 -62.06
C GLU A 259 14.79 11.30 -63.15
N PRO A 260 16.02 11.90 -63.09
CA PRO A 260 17.02 11.71 -64.15
C PRO A 260 17.57 10.28 -64.24
N SER A 261 17.55 9.53 -63.11
CA SER A 261 18.19 8.21 -63.04
C SER A 261 17.23 7.05 -63.29
N ILE A 262 16.00 7.13 -62.75
CA ILE A 262 15.02 6.03 -62.81
C ILE A 262 13.60 6.48 -63.20
N GLY A 263 13.41 7.75 -63.58
CA GLY A 263 12.11 8.30 -63.98
C GLY A 263 11.07 8.35 -62.85
N LEU A 264 11.51 8.34 -61.56
CA LEU A 264 10.61 8.31 -60.41
C LEU A 264 10.31 9.73 -59.93
N VAL A 265 9.04 10.14 -60.08
CA VAL A 265 8.48 11.40 -59.58
C VAL A 265 7.20 11.13 -58.80
N LEU A 266 7.05 11.81 -57.68
CA LEU A 266 5.84 11.72 -56.86
C LEU A 266 4.77 12.67 -57.42
N ARG A 267 3.71 12.13 -58.01
CA ARG A 267 2.58 12.95 -58.46
C ARG A 267 1.85 13.54 -57.27
N PRO A 268 1.30 14.76 -57.35
CA PRO A 268 0.61 15.44 -56.24
C PRO A 268 -0.51 14.61 -55.61
N GLU A 269 -1.26 13.89 -56.45
CA GLU A 269 -2.39 13.04 -55.96
C GLU A 269 -1.87 11.86 -55.12
N ILE A 270 -0.75 11.25 -55.52
CA ILE A 270 -0.12 10.15 -54.80
C ILE A 270 0.52 10.67 -53.51
N ALA A 271 1.11 11.87 -53.53
CA ALA A 271 1.65 12.52 -52.35
C ALA A 271 0.55 12.75 -51.31
N ALA A 272 -0.59 13.32 -51.70
CA ALA A 272 -1.73 13.57 -50.83
C ALA A 272 -2.31 12.26 -50.22
N LEU A 273 -2.45 11.22 -51.05
CA LEU A 273 -2.92 9.89 -50.60
C LEU A 273 -1.95 9.24 -49.59
N SER A 274 -0.66 9.32 -49.85
CA SER A 274 0.38 8.74 -48.99
C SER A 274 0.49 9.48 -47.64
N MET A 275 0.34 10.81 -47.62
CA MET A 275 0.26 11.59 -46.38
C MET A 275 -0.96 11.18 -45.53
N SER A 276 -2.12 11.05 -46.18
CA SER A 276 -3.33 10.58 -45.49
C SER A 276 -3.14 9.18 -44.95
N GLY A 277 -2.54 8.27 -45.71
CA GLY A 277 -2.19 6.91 -45.29
C GLY A 277 -1.23 6.88 -44.10
N SER A 278 -0.21 7.73 -44.10
CA SER A 278 0.73 7.79 -42.95
C SER A 278 0.05 8.26 -41.67
N SER A 279 -0.86 9.23 -41.76
CA SER A 279 -1.67 9.69 -40.62
C SER A 279 -2.56 8.59 -40.07
N LEU A 280 -3.15 7.79 -40.94
CA LEU A 280 -3.96 6.63 -40.52
C LEU A 280 -3.10 5.58 -39.82
N ILE A 281 -1.90 5.28 -40.30
CA ILE A 281 -0.95 4.35 -39.68
C ILE A 281 -0.60 4.83 -38.26
N VAL A 282 -0.29 6.11 -38.08
CA VAL A 282 0.01 6.72 -36.77
C VAL A 282 -1.20 6.57 -35.80
N ALA A 283 -2.41 6.88 -36.31
CA ALA A 283 -3.61 6.76 -35.51
C ALA A 283 -3.89 5.30 -35.08
N VAL A 284 -3.79 4.35 -36.02
CA VAL A 284 -3.95 2.92 -35.72
C VAL A 284 -2.87 2.44 -34.72
N ASN A 285 -1.61 2.84 -34.89
CA ASN A 285 -0.54 2.48 -33.98
C ASN A 285 -0.79 3.04 -32.57
N ALA A 286 -1.30 4.25 -32.45
CA ALA A 286 -1.68 4.83 -31.16
C ALA A 286 -2.82 4.04 -30.49
N LEU A 287 -3.84 3.62 -31.26
CA LEU A 287 -4.94 2.79 -30.76
C LEU A 287 -4.48 1.41 -30.25
N LEU A 288 -3.38 0.87 -30.76
CA LEU A 288 -2.80 -0.38 -30.29
C LEU A 288 -2.28 -0.29 -28.85
N LEU A 289 -2.13 0.90 -28.27
CA LEU A 289 -1.83 1.07 -26.85
C LEU A 289 -2.91 0.40 -25.96
N LYS A 290 -4.17 0.34 -26.39
CA LYS A 290 -5.25 -0.36 -25.70
C LYS A 290 -5.02 -1.87 -25.52
N ARG A 291 -4.11 -2.47 -26.28
CA ARG A 291 -3.73 -3.90 -26.19
C ARG A 291 -2.60 -4.15 -25.20
N LEU A 292 -2.17 -3.14 -24.45
CA LEU A 292 -1.13 -3.29 -23.44
C LEU A 292 -1.62 -4.24 -22.34
N ARG A 293 -0.84 -5.29 -22.05
CA ARG A 293 -1.14 -6.20 -20.95
C ARG A 293 -0.75 -5.52 -19.64
N LEU A 294 -1.73 -5.21 -18.82
CA LEU A 294 -1.54 -4.61 -17.50
C LEU A 294 -1.48 -5.69 -16.42
N PRO A 295 -0.72 -5.51 -15.33
CA PRO A 295 -0.84 -6.33 -14.13
C PRO A 295 -2.30 -6.33 -13.66
N ALA A 296 -2.83 -7.50 -13.34
CA ALA A 296 -4.18 -7.63 -12.81
C ALA A 296 -4.13 -8.22 -11.40
N PRO A 297 -5.01 -7.80 -10.48
CA PRO A 297 -5.09 -8.43 -9.17
C PRO A 297 -5.45 -9.91 -9.36
N VAL A 298 -4.70 -10.78 -8.69
CA VAL A 298 -5.07 -12.19 -8.58
C VAL A 298 -6.30 -12.23 -7.69
N GLY A 299 -7.40 -12.81 -8.18
CA GLY A 299 -8.68 -12.83 -7.49
C GLY A 299 -8.61 -13.42 -6.07
N PRO A 300 -9.58 -13.13 -5.19
CA PRO A 300 -9.58 -13.56 -3.79
C PRO A 300 -9.71 -15.09 -3.71
N GLY A 301 -8.57 -15.77 -3.73
CA GLY A 301 -8.53 -17.24 -3.68
C GLY A 301 -7.20 -17.83 -3.25
N SER A 302 -6.12 -17.04 -3.11
CA SER A 302 -4.79 -17.56 -2.78
C SER A 302 -4.01 -16.82 -1.68
N ALA A 303 -4.56 -15.79 -1.07
CA ALA A 303 -3.91 -15.10 0.03
C ALA A 303 -4.49 -15.58 1.37
N GLY A 304 -3.66 -16.22 2.17
CA GLY A 304 -3.99 -16.59 3.56
C GLY A 304 -4.41 -15.34 4.34
N ALA A 305 -5.48 -15.45 5.11
CA ALA A 305 -5.99 -14.39 5.97
C ALA A 305 -4.88 -13.82 6.88
N PRO A 306 -4.80 -12.49 7.08
CA PRO A 306 -3.84 -11.91 8.02
C PRO A 306 -4.13 -12.42 9.43
N GLY A 307 -3.19 -13.20 9.97
CA GLY A 307 -3.35 -13.83 11.28
C GLY A 307 -3.19 -12.81 12.40
N ALA A 308 -4.29 -12.39 13.03
CA ALA A 308 -4.24 -11.91 14.40
C ALA A 308 -4.04 -13.13 15.31
N SER A 309 -3.01 -13.10 16.17
CA SER A 309 -2.79 -14.15 17.15
C SER A 309 -3.32 -13.67 18.49
N VAL A 310 -4.28 -14.40 19.05
CA VAL A 310 -4.76 -14.20 20.42
C VAL A 310 -4.10 -15.27 21.29
N VAL A 311 -3.38 -14.83 22.32
CA VAL A 311 -2.83 -15.73 23.34
C VAL A 311 -3.66 -15.56 24.61
N GLY A 312 -4.48 -16.56 24.91
CA GLY A 312 -5.15 -16.68 26.20
C GLY A 312 -4.19 -17.19 27.29
N ALA A 313 -4.41 -16.82 28.53
CA ALA A 313 -3.68 -17.41 29.65
C ALA A 313 -3.96 -18.92 29.71
N PRO A 314 -2.95 -19.80 29.86
CA PRO A 314 -3.20 -21.23 30.02
C PRO A 314 -3.97 -21.47 31.28
N ALA A 315 -5.05 -22.29 31.19
CA ALA A 315 -5.78 -22.79 32.34
C ALA A 315 -4.79 -23.44 33.33
N ALA A 316 -4.83 -23.01 34.57
CA ALA A 316 -4.01 -23.60 35.63
C ALA A 316 -4.30 -25.10 35.69
N ALA A 317 -3.30 -25.94 35.38
CA ALA A 317 -3.38 -27.37 35.55
C ALA A 317 -3.63 -27.63 37.00
N ARG A 318 -4.80 -28.21 37.36
CA ARG A 318 -5.07 -28.81 38.65
C ARG A 318 -4.11 -30.00 38.76
N GLN A 319 -3.09 -29.88 39.60
CA GLN A 319 -2.46 -31.05 40.21
C GLN A 319 -3.29 -31.39 41.46
N GLY A 320 -3.91 -32.57 41.39
CA GLY A 320 -4.54 -33.19 42.52
C GLY A 320 -3.51 -33.83 43.47
#